data_e639a55962ad24f0b6f87f09a9696e81
#
_entry.id   e639a55962ad24f0b6f87f09a9696e81
#
_cell.length_a   1.000
_cell.length_b   1.000
_cell.length_c   1.000
_cell.angle_alpha   90.00
_cell.angle_beta   90.00
_cell.angle_gamma   90.00
#
_symmetry.space_group_name_H-M   'P 1'
#
loop_
_entity.id
_entity.type
_entity.pdbx_description
1 polymer ?
#
loop_
_entity_poly.entity_id
_entity_poly.type
_entity_poly.pdbx_seq_one_letter_code
_entity_poly.pdbx_strand_id
1 'polypeptide(L)'
;MTNPNQEYTILNVDDHDAGRYAKSRILQLASYQVVEASTGADALRLVREAKPQLILLDVKLPDVNGVQLCRTIKSDPLSAHIMVLQISAVHTTRADRIYGLECGADTYLIEPVQADELLATINALLRLYDREQENRRLVAQLRDADRQKDDFLAALAHELRNPLGVVSNAFDILPEAQTPEPVSQELRDIINRQISLMSRLVDDLLDVSRISRGQIGLARQPCDFAAIVRQTVDDYRSILESNGLELNLQAPSSPVWVIGDSTRLAQSISNLLQNASKFTSAGDTVTVKLVDVPDEHCAVLSVRDTGIGMESDFLARIFEPFRQFDPGIGRRQGGLGIGLSLVKGLIELHGGEVHASSQGLGHGSEITIRLPTEKIADTLDASSTSGLARAASPASYRILVIDDNSLAARTLQIFLSDKGHEVELAVTGPQGLEKARQFLPQVVLCDIGLPGLDGYSVARQLRQEQGSKKMFLIAVSGYGQEEDQERAKSAGFDAYLVKPISLKDLEKLLAELDGQ
;
A
#
# COMPACT_ATOMS: atom_id res chain seq x y z
N MET A 1 6.04 17.43 -35.77
CA MET A 1 4.71 17.01 -35.28
C MET A 1 4.22 15.95 -36.24
N THR A 2 4.17 14.70 -35.86
CA THR A 2 3.61 13.58 -36.65
C THR A 2 2.11 13.83 -36.80
N ASN A 3 1.62 13.70 -38.04
CA ASN A 3 0.19 13.85 -38.33
C ASN A 3 -0.56 12.68 -37.66
N PRO A 4 -1.56 12.91 -36.77
CA PRO A 4 -2.22 11.84 -36.02
C PRO A 4 -2.87 10.75 -36.91
N ASN A 5 -3.15 11.07 -38.16
CA ASN A 5 -3.74 10.13 -39.10
C ASN A 5 -2.77 9.03 -39.58
N GLN A 6 -1.44 9.23 -39.45
CA GLN A 6 -0.42 8.25 -39.86
C GLN A 6 -0.41 6.98 -38.99
N GLU A 7 -1.05 7.03 -37.82
CA GLU A 7 -1.14 5.88 -36.89
C GLU A 7 -2.25 4.89 -37.28
N TYR A 8 -3.18 5.28 -38.18
CA TYR A 8 -4.31 4.41 -38.55
C TYR A 8 -4.10 3.74 -39.88
N THR A 9 -4.35 2.43 -39.92
CA THR A 9 -4.41 1.62 -41.11
C THR A 9 -5.86 1.38 -41.51
N ILE A 10 -6.24 1.75 -42.73
CA ILE A 10 -7.57 1.57 -43.29
C ILE A 10 -7.48 0.52 -44.41
N LEU A 11 -8.29 -0.52 -44.33
CA LEU A 11 -8.43 -1.51 -45.37
C LEU A 11 -9.56 -1.09 -46.31
N ASN A 12 -9.22 -0.83 -47.58
CA ASN A 12 -10.17 -0.49 -48.64
C ASN A 12 -10.47 -1.72 -49.50
N VAL A 13 -11.71 -2.21 -49.41
CA VAL A 13 -12.18 -3.43 -50.09
C VAL A 13 -13.21 -3.04 -51.13
N ASP A 14 -12.84 -3.18 -52.39
CA ASP A 14 -13.67 -2.80 -53.57
C ASP A 14 -13.18 -3.58 -54.79
N ASP A 15 -14.07 -4.22 -55.53
CA ASP A 15 -13.72 -5.00 -56.73
C ASP A 15 -13.50 -4.10 -57.97
N HIS A 16 -14.02 -2.89 -57.94
CA HIS A 16 -13.89 -1.92 -59.02
C HIS A 16 -12.61 -1.09 -58.87
N ASP A 17 -11.61 -1.33 -59.77
CA ASP A 17 -10.28 -0.71 -59.70
C ASP A 17 -10.30 0.82 -59.60
N ALA A 18 -11.17 1.48 -60.41
CA ALA A 18 -11.26 2.95 -60.39
C ALA A 18 -11.86 3.48 -59.08
N GLY A 19 -12.88 2.82 -58.51
CA GLY A 19 -13.51 3.15 -57.25
C GLY A 19 -12.52 2.95 -56.08
N ARG A 20 -11.82 1.81 -56.08
CA ARG A 20 -10.80 1.49 -55.07
C ARG A 20 -9.66 2.52 -55.10
N TYR A 21 -9.13 2.83 -56.30
CA TYR A 21 -8.08 3.82 -56.46
C TYR A 21 -8.50 5.22 -55.97
N ALA A 22 -9.71 5.67 -56.35
CA ALA A 22 -10.21 6.99 -55.96
C ALA A 22 -10.36 7.12 -54.42
N LYS A 23 -10.94 6.12 -53.74
CA LYS A 23 -11.08 6.08 -52.28
C LYS A 23 -9.72 6.01 -51.61
N SER A 24 -8.81 5.15 -52.06
CA SER A 24 -7.44 5.07 -51.53
C SER A 24 -6.68 6.38 -51.65
N ARG A 25 -6.84 7.06 -52.80
CA ARG A 25 -6.17 8.37 -53.01
C ARG A 25 -6.67 9.46 -52.06
N ILE A 26 -7.96 9.52 -51.79
CA ILE A 26 -8.55 10.43 -50.80
C ILE A 26 -7.96 10.18 -49.41
N LEU A 27 -7.89 8.91 -48.99
CA LEU A 27 -7.36 8.50 -47.70
C LEU A 27 -5.86 8.79 -47.55
N GLN A 28 -5.06 8.48 -48.59
CA GLN A 28 -3.63 8.76 -48.59
C GLN A 28 -3.32 10.26 -48.54
N LEU A 29 -4.12 11.10 -49.24
CA LEU A 29 -4.01 12.57 -49.15
C LEU A 29 -4.36 13.08 -47.74
N ALA A 30 -5.22 12.41 -47.01
CA ALA A 30 -5.52 12.67 -45.63
C ALA A 30 -4.50 12.05 -44.64
N SER A 31 -3.41 11.46 -45.18
CA SER A 31 -2.30 10.86 -44.41
C SER A 31 -2.63 9.55 -43.69
N TYR A 32 -3.66 8.84 -44.07
CA TYR A 32 -3.93 7.48 -43.59
C TYR A 32 -3.03 6.44 -44.27
N GLN A 33 -2.67 5.38 -43.53
CA GLN A 33 -2.10 4.18 -44.16
C GLN A 33 -3.23 3.37 -44.79
N VAL A 34 -3.08 3.03 -46.09
CA VAL A 34 -4.14 2.34 -46.84
C VAL A 34 -3.62 1.01 -47.37
N VAL A 35 -4.37 -0.04 -47.05
CA VAL A 35 -4.19 -1.38 -47.58
C VAL A 35 -5.39 -1.68 -48.48
N GLU A 36 -5.19 -2.31 -49.64
CA GLU A 36 -6.23 -2.55 -50.62
C GLU A 36 -6.53 -4.05 -50.80
N ALA A 37 -7.80 -4.38 -51.01
CA ALA A 37 -8.25 -5.70 -51.39
C ALA A 37 -9.30 -5.59 -52.50
N SER A 38 -9.29 -6.51 -53.44
CA SER A 38 -10.28 -6.60 -54.49
C SER A 38 -11.29 -7.74 -54.30
N THR A 39 -11.09 -8.57 -53.28
CA THR A 39 -11.93 -9.74 -52.99
C THR A 39 -12.15 -9.87 -51.49
N GLY A 40 -13.21 -10.56 -51.08
CA GLY A 40 -13.47 -10.84 -49.67
C GLY A 40 -12.45 -11.80 -49.04
N ALA A 41 -11.92 -12.75 -49.83
CA ALA A 41 -10.88 -13.66 -49.39
C ALA A 41 -9.57 -12.90 -49.03
N ASP A 42 -9.15 -11.95 -49.90
CA ASP A 42 -8.01 -11.09 -49.64
C ASP A 42 -8.26 -10.17 -48.42
N ALA A 43 -9.46 -9.63 -48.30
CA ALA A 43 -9.84 -8.80 -47.18
C ALA A 43 -9.69 -9.54 -45.83
N LEU A 44 -10.17 -10.80 -45.72
CA LEU A 44 -10.01 -11.61 -44.51
C LEU A 44 -8.54 -11.93 -44.19
N ARG A 45 -7.70 -12.13 -45.19
CA ARG A 45 -6.26 -12.33 -45.01
C ARG A 45 -5.62 -11.05 -44.46
N LEU A 46 -5.91 -9.90 -45.10
CA LEU A 46 -5.33 -8.61 -44.72
C LEU A 46 -5.83 -8.10 -43.37
N VAL A 47 -7.06 -8.43 -42.95
CA VAL A 47 -7.54 -8.17 -41.59
C VAL A 47 -6.62 -8.79 -40.54
N ARG A 48 -6.11 -10.00 -40.79
CA ARG A 48 -5.20 -10.70 -39.85
C ARG A 48 -3.75 -10.19 -39.94
N GLU A 49 -3.28 -9.88 -41.14
CA GLU A 49 -1.90 -9.45 -41.40
C GLU A 49 -1.66 -7.99 -41.04
N ALA A 50 -2.51 -7.08 -41.55
CA ALA A 50 -2.35 -5.65 -41.42
C ALA A 50 -3.05 -5.05 -40.17
N LYS A 51 -3.95 -5.80 -39.53
CA LYS A 51 -4.72 -5.41 -38.34
C LYS A 51 -5.30 -3.99 -38.44
N PRO A 52 -6.11 -3.68 -39.47
CA PRO A 52 -6.63 -2.34 -39.71
C PRO A 52 -7.55 -1.91 -38.58
N GLN A 53 -7.65 -0.61 -38.32
CA GLN A 53 -8.59 -0.02 -37.38
C GLN A 53 -9.96 0.22 -38.00
N LEU A 54 -10.00 0.37 -39.33
CA LEU A 54 -11.23 0.61 -40.07
C LEU A 54 -11.18 -0.11 -41.44
N ILE A 55 -12.31 -0.64 -41.85
CA ILE A 55 -12.52 -1.26 -43.19
C ILE A 55 -13.55 -0.43 -43.93
N LEU A 56 -13.19 0.03 -45.12
CA LEU A 56 -14.13 0.47 -46.15
C LEU A 56 -14.52 -0.76 -46.94
N LEU A 57 -15.78 -1.13 -46.93
CA LEU A 57 -16.25 -2.41 -47.49
C LEU A 57 -17.35 -2.17 -48.52
N ASP A 58 -17.05 -2.47 -49.80
CA ASP A 58 -18.11 -2.52 -50.77
C ASP A 58 -19.05 -3.73 -50.49
N VAL A 59 -20.34 -3.48 -50.71
CA VAL A 59 -21.41 -4.51 -50.55
C VAL A 59 -21.33 -5.56 -51.67
N LYS A 60 -20.88 -5.20 -52.86
CA LYS A 60 -20.79 -6.12 -54.00
C LYS A 60 -19.31 -6.51 -54.21
N LEU A 61 -18.99 -7.72 -53.86
CA LEU A 61 -17.69 -8.31 -54.17
C LEU A 61 -17.86 -9.56 -55.05
N PRO A 62 -16.84 -9.94 -55.84
CA PRO A 62 -16.96 -11.02 -56.85
C PRO A 62 -17.11 -12.41 -56.19
N ASP A 63 -16.60 -12.61 -55.00
CA ASP A 63 -16.51 -13.90 -54.30
C ASP A 63 -17.46 -14.03 -53.12
N VAL A 64 -17.87 -12.92 -52.50
CA VAL A 64 -18.75 -12.92 -51.32
C VAL A 64 -19.54 -11.62 -51.25
N ASN A 65 -20.74 -11.67 -50.68
CA ASN A 65 -21.47 -10.44 -50.38
C ASN A 65 -20.83 -9.70 -49.19
N GLY A 66 -20.52 -8.39 -49.35
CA GLY A 66 -19.87 -7.57 -48.34
C GLY A 66 -20.63 -7.55 -46.98
N VAL A 67 -21.95 -7.74 -47.01
CA VAL A 67 -22.73 -7.87 -45.76
C VAL A 67 -22.39 -9.16 -45.00
N GLN A 68 -22.20 -10.27 -45.74
CA GLN A 68 -21.75 -11.54 -45.13
C GLN A 68 -20.33 -11.45 -44.64
N LEU A 69 -19.45 -10.79 -45.40
CA LEU A 69 -18.07 -10.54 -44.98
C LEU A 69 -18.02 -9.70 -43.69
N CYS A 70 -18.80 -8.65 -43.62
CA CYS A 70 -18.95 -7.84 -42.40
C CYS A 70 -19.34 -8.70 -41.20
N ARG A 71 -20.37 -9.55 -41.36
CA ARG A 71 -20.79 -10.46 -40.29
C ARG A 71 -19.66 -11.41 -39.88
N THR A 72 -18.90 -11.94 -40.81
CA THR A 72 -17.77 -12.82 -40.50
C THR A 72 -16.69 -12.08 -39.68
N ILE A 73 -16.32 -10.86 -40.10
CA ILE A 73 -15.34 -10.03 -39.40
C ILE A 73 -15.83 -9.69 -37.97
N LYS A 74 -17.09 -9.31 -37.81
CA LYS A 74 -17.66 -8.92 -36.53
C LYS A 74 -17.96 -10.11 -35.59
N SER A 75 -18.07 -11.33 -36.13
CA SER A 75 -18.27 -12.55 -35.33
C SER A 75 -16.97 -13.15 -34.79
N ASP A 76 -15.82 -12.81 -35.35
CA ASP A 76 -14.52 -13.28 -34.88
C ASP A 76 -14.01 -12.36 -33.75
N PRO A 77 -13.79 -12.88 -32.53
CA PRO A 77 -13.28 -12.09 -31.39
C PRO A 77 -11.99 -11.30 -31.68
N LEU A 78 -11.16 -11.79 -32.62
CA LEU A 78 -9.91 -11.15 -33.00
C LEU A 78 -10.09 -9.93 -33.91
N SER A 79 -11.20 -9.84 -34.64
CA SER A 79 -11.51 -8.75 -35.58
C SER A 79 -12.79 -7.98 -35.31
N ALA A 80 -13.60 -8.44 -34.35
CA ALA A 80 -14.88 -7.80 -34.00
C ALA A 80 -14.77 -6.32 -33.61
N HIS A 81 -13.59 -5.90 -33.14
CA HIS A 81 -13.31 -4.52 -32.72
C HIS A 81 -13.01 -3.56 -33.88
N ILE A 82 -12.77 -4.06 -35.08
CA ILE A 82 -12.46 -3.26 -36.27
C ILE A 82 -13.72 -2.54 -36.73
N MET A 83 -13.64 -1.23 -36.97
CA MET A 83 -14.77 -0.46 -37.48
C MET A 83 -15.04 -0.81 -38.96
N VAL A 84 -16.30 -1.03 -39.34
CA VAL A 84 -16.70 -1.36 -40.71
C VAL A 84 -17.63 -0.29 -41.24
N LEU A 85 -17.14 0.43 -42.26
CA LEU A 85 -17.91 1.37 -43.06
C LEU A 85 -18.30 0.69 -44.40
N GLN A 86 -19.58 0.35 -44.53
CA GLN A 86 -20.08 -0.17 -45.78
C GLN A 86 -20.37 0.92 -46.82
N ILE A 87 -19.97 0.67 -48.07
CA ILE A 87 -20.24 1.58 -49.18
C ILE A 87 -20.98 0.79 -50.24
N SER A 88 -22.03 1.37 -50.83
CA SER A 88 -22.81 0.71 -51.85
C SER A 88 -23.24 1.67 -52.97
N ALA A 89 -23.20 1.20 -54.19
CA ALA A 89 -23.72 1.92 -55.35
C ALA A 89 -25.28 2.04 -55.30
N VAL A 90 -25.79 3.04 -55.99
CA VAL A 90 -27.19 3.50 -56.06
C VAL A 90 -28.22 2.38 -56.18
N HIS A 91 -29.35 2.53 -55.48
CA HIS A 91 -30.57 1.73 -55.36
C HIS A 91 -30.62 0.72 -54.22
N THR A 92 -30.03 1.01 -53.09
CA THR A 92 -30.35 0.27 -51.88
C THR A 92 -31.68 0.73 -51.30
N THR A 93 -32.61 -0.22 -51.20
CA THR A 93 -33.85 0.04 -50.49
C THR A 93 -33.60 0.35 -49.02
N ARG A 94 -34.57 0.97 -48.33
CA ARG A 94 -34.49 1.17 -46.89
C ARG A 94 -34.21 -0.16 -46.15
N ALA A 95 -34.72 -1.27 -46.67
CA ALA A 95 -34.50 -2.62 -46.14
C ALA A 95 -33.03 -3.05 -46.23
N ASP A 96 -32.32 -2.77 -47.32
CA ASP A 96 -30.91 -3.16 -47.51
C ASP A 96 -29.97 -2.43 -46.52
N ARG A 97 -30.28 -1.15 -46.23
CA ARG A 97 -29.55 -0.37 -45.23
C ARG A 97 -29.75 -0.90 -43.82
N ILE A 98 -30.99 -1.21 -43.46
CA ILE A 98 -31.31 -1.82 -42.16
C ILE A 98 -30.60 -3.16 -42.05
N TYR A 99 -30.61 -4.00 -43.08
CA TYR A 99 -29.94 -5.29 -43.09
C TYR A 99 -28.40 -5.17 -42.96
N GLY A 100 -27.78 -4.18 -43.61
CA GLY A 100 -26.34 -3.92 -43.47
C GLY A 100 -25.95 -3.56 -42.03
N LEU A 101 -26.71 -2.69 -41.38
CA LEU A 101 -26.50 -2.31 -39.98
C LEU A 101 -26.79 -3.48 -39.02
N GLU A 102 -27.86 -4.26 -39.26
CA GLU A 102 -28.17 -5.46 -38.46
C GLU A 102 -27.10 -6.55 -38.57
N CYS A 103 -26.29 -6.55 -39.66
CA CYS A 103 -25.18 -7.47 -39.84
C CYS A 103 -23.88 -7.00 -39.14
N GLY A 104 -23.92 -5.87 -38.43
CA GLY A 104 -22.84 -5.39 -37.58
C GLY A 104 -21.97 -4.31 -38.20
N ALA A 105 -22.30 -3.74 -39.38
CA ALA A 105 -21.61 -2.57 -39.89
C ALA A 105 -21.84 -1.37 -38.96
N ASP A 106 -20.77 -0.60 -38.70
CA ASP A 106 -20.83 0.55 -37.79
C ASP A 106 -21.49 1.76 -38.45
N THR A 107 -21.36 1.87 -39.78
CA THR A 107 -22.08 2.87 -40.58
C THR A 107 -22.12 2.49 -42.06
N TYR A 108 -22.84 3.30 -42.84
CA TYR A 108 -23.12 3.03 -44.25
C TYR A 108 -23.11 4.33 -45.06
N LEU A 109 -22.47 4.33 -46.24
CA LEU A 109 -22.49 5.43 -47.21
C LEU A 109 -23.02 4.95 -48.57
N ILE A 110 -23.59 5.87 -49.33
CA ILE A 110 -24.15 5.59 -50.67
C ILE A 110 -23.29 6.27 -51.73
N GLU A 111 -22.83 5.54 -52.76
CA GLU A 111 -22.11 6.12 -53.90
C GLU A 111 -23.06 6.93 -54.82
N PRO A 112 -22.54 8.06 -55.37
CA PRO A 112 -21.20 8.57 -55.26
C PRO A 112 -20.96 9.30 -53.93
N VAL A 113 -19.88 8.90 -53.19
CA VAL A 113 -19.51 9.51 -51.91
C VAL A 113 -18.60 10.71 -52.15
N GLN A 114 -18.89 11.85 -51.54
CA GLN A 114 -17.98 13.00 -51.60
C GLN A 114 -16.82 12.81 -50.62
N ALA A 115 -15.63 13.35 -51.00
CA ALA A 115 -14.42 13.18 -50.21
C ALA A 115 -14.59 13.70 -48.77
N ASP A 116 -15.27 14.85 -48.58
CA ASP A 116 -15.50 15.46 -47.28
C ASP A 116 -16.40 14.60 -46.40
N GLU A 117 -17.44 13.98 -46.97
CA GLU A 117 -18.36 13.09 -46.27
C GLU A 117 -17.66 11.80 -45.85
N LEU A 118 -16.85 11.21 -46.76
CA LEU A 118 -16.05 10.03 -46.45
C LEU A 118 -15.07 10.28 -45.30
N LEU A 119 -14.31 11.36 -45.37
CA LEU A 119 -13.33 11.72 -44.35
C LEU A 119 -13.98 12.07 -43.01
N ALA A 120 -15.11 12.81 -43.02
CA ALA A 120 -15.83 13.12 -41.80
C ALA A 120 -16.36 11.87 -41.10
N THR A 121 -16.89 10.91 -41.88
CA THR A 121 -17.40 9.62 -41.38
C THR A 121 -16.27 8.75 -40.81
N ILE A 122 -15.15 8.65 -41.52
CA ILE A 122 -13.97 7.92 -41.05
C ILE A 122 -13.44 8.49 -39.75
N ASN A 123 -13.29 9.81 -39.68
CA ASN A 123 -12.85 10.49 -38.46
C ASN A 123 -13.79 10.26 -37.28
N ALA A 124 -15.11 10.16 -37.52
CA ALA A 124 -16.06 9.85 -36.46
C ALA A 124 -15.91 8.40 -35.97
N LEU A 125 -15.74 7.44 -36.89
CA LEU A 125 -15.54 6.03 -36.56
C LEU A 125 -14.21 5.79 -35.85
N LEU A 126 -13.12 6.40 -36.27
CA LEU A 126 -11.82 6.27 -35.59
C LEU A 126 -11.85 6.83 -34.18
N ARG A 127 -12.54 7.96 -33.95
CA ARG A 127 -12.76 8.46 -32.58
C ARG A 127 -13.58 7.48 -31.71
N LEU A 128 -14.55 6.79 -32.29
CA LEU A 128 -15.29 5.73 -31.57
C LEU A 128 -14.39 4.54 -31.26
N TYR A 129 -13.58 4.11 -32.23
CA TYR A 129 -12.58 3.06 -32.06
C TYR A 129 -11.65 3.34 -30.88
N ASP A 130 -11.06 4.54 -30.83
CA ASP A 130 -10.13 4.93 -29.76
C ASP A 130 -10.80 4.91 -28.38
N ARG A 131 -12.02 5.44 -28.30
CA ARG A 131 -12.77 5.41 -27.04
C ARG A 131 -13.10 3.99 -26.59
N GLU A 132 -13.41 3.11 -27.53
CA GLU A 132 -13.71 1.72 -27.20
C GLU A 132 -12.45 0.98 -26.76
N GLN A 133 -11.29 1.22 -27.39
CA GLN A 133 -10.02 0.64 -26.98
C GLN A 133 -9.60 1.12 -25.59
N GLU A 134 -9.72 2.43 -25.31
CA GLU A 134 -9.41 3.00 -24.00
C GLU A 134 -10.34 2.42 -22.93
N ASN A 135 -11.64 2.29 -23.21
CA ASN A 135 -12.59 1.71 -22.28
C ASN A 135 -12.27 0.22 -21.98
N ARG A 136 -11.89 -0.56 -23.00
CA ARG A 136 -11.42 -1.94 -22.80
C ARG A 136 -10.19 -2.02 -21.92
N ARG A 137 -9.23 -1.11 -22.15
CA ARG A 137 -8.02 -1.02 -21.34
C ARG A 137 -8.33 -0.70 -19.87
N LEU A 138 -9.18 0.31 -19.63
CA LEU A 138 -9.60 0.70 -18.28
C LEU A 138 -10.35 -0.43 -17.56
N VAL A 139 -11.24 -1.13 -18.26
CA VAL A 139 -11.98 -2.29 -17.69
C VAL A 139 -11.00 -3.43 -17.33
N ALA A 140 -10.00 -3.69 -18.15
CA ALA A 140 -8.98 -4.70 -17.85
C ALA A 140 -8.17 -4.30 -16.59
N GLN A 141 -7.72 -3.04 -16.52
CA GLN A 141 -6.99 -2.52 -15.35
C GLN A 141 -7.84 -2.58 -14.07
N LEU A 142 -9.13 -2.23 -14.17
CA LEU A 142 -10.05 -2.29 -13.02
C LEU A 142 -10.24 -3.72 -12.53
N ARG A 143 -10.38 -4.68 -13.43
CA ARG A 143 -10.50 -6.11 -13.07
C ARG A 143 -9.24 -6.66 -12.41
N ASP A 144 -8.07 -6.25 -12.89
CA ASP A 144 -6.81 -6.66 -12.28
C ASP A 144 -6.64 -6.06 -10.88
N ALA A 145 -7.00 -4.79 -10.70
CA ALA A 145 -6.99 -4.15 -9.38
C ALA A 145 -7.98 -4.79 -8.39
N ASP A 146 -9.18 -5.17 -8.87
CA ASP A 146 -10.19 -5.82 -8.04
C ASP A 146 -9.74 -7.23 -7.62
N ARG A 147 -9.14 -8.01 -8.54
CA ARG A 147 -8.53 -9.31 -8.20
C ARG A 147 -7.43 -9.17 -7.15
N GLN A 148 -6.53 -8.22 -7.33
CA GLN A 148 -5.45 -7.96 -6.35
C GLN A 148 -6.01 -7.64 -4.97
N LYS A 149 -7.08 -6.86 -4.89
CA LYS A 149 -7.77 -6.55 -3.65
C LYS A 149 -8.36 -7.80 -3.00
N ASP A 150 -9.00 -8.67 -3.78
CA ASP A 150 -9.60 -9.91 -3.25
C ASP A 150 -8.53 -10.90 -2.76
N ASP A 151 -7.46 -11.08 -3.52
CA ASP A 151 -6.31 -11.90 -3.13
C ASP A 151 -5.67 -11.37 -1.82
N PHE A 152 -5.56 -10.05 -1.69
CA PHE A 152 -5.09 -9.41 -0.47
C PHE A 152 -6.00 -9.70 0.73
N LEU A 153 -7.32 -9.53 0.59
CA LEU A 153 -8.27 -9.80 1.69
C LEU A 153 -8.21 -11.27 2.14
N ALA A 154 -8.05 -12.18 1.20
CA ALA A 154 -7.88 -13.60 1.50
C ALA A 154 -6.57 -13.88 2.25
N ALA A 155 -5.46 -13.29 1.82
CA ALA A 155 -4.17 -13.40 2.49
C ALA A 155 -4.20 -12.79 3.90
N LEU A 156 -4.78 -11.61 4.06
CA LEU A 156 -4.96 -10.95 5.36
C LEU A 156 -5.76 -11.82 6.34
N ALA A 157 -6.89 -12.36 5.88
CA ALA A 157 -7.71 -13.23 6.71
C ALA A 157 -6.93 -14.48 7.17
N HIS A 158 -6.08 -15.03 6.31
CA HIS A 158 -5.23 -16.18 6.64
C HIS A 158 -4.13 -15.80 7.63
N GLU A 159 -3.41 -14.69 7.40
CA GLU A 159 -2.33 -14.21 8.27
C GLU A 159 -2.83 -13.74 9.65
N LEU A 160 -4.08 -13.29 9.77
CA LEU A 160 -4.69 -13.00 11.07
C LEU A 160 -5.24 -14.24 11.77
N ARG A 161 -5.77 -15.22 11.02
CA ARG A 161 -6.33 -16.46 11.60
C ARG A 161 -5.25 -17.32 12.25
N ASN A 162 -4.04 -17.35 11.66
CA ASN A 162 -2.95 -18.18 12.18
C ASN A 162 -2.52 -17.78 13.60
N PRO A 163 -2.12 -16.53 13.91
CA PRO A 163 -1.77 -16.11 15.26
C PRO A 163 -2.95 -16.23 16.22
N LEU A 164 -4.18 -15.92 15.75
CA LEU A 164 -5.39 -16.07 16.56
C LEU A 164 -5.62 -17.51 16.98
N GLY A 165 -5.40 -18.48 16.08
CA GLY A 165 -5.48 -19.91 16.40
C GLY A 165 -4.47 -20.34 17.45
N VAL A 166 -3.22 -19.85 17.37
CA VAL A 166 -2.17 -20.12 18.36
C VAL A 166 -2.56 -19.55 19.72
N VAL A 167 -3.06 -18.29 19.75
CA VAL A 167 -3.54 -17.64 20.99
C VAL A 167 -4.71 -18.42 21.60
N SER A 168 -5.70 -18.83 20.78
CA SER A 168 -6.85 -19.61 21.24
C SER A 168 -6.42 -20.94 21.87
N ASN A 169 -5.55 -21.69 21.17
CA ASN A 169 -5.04 -22.97 21.69
C ASN A 169 -4.25 -22.80 23.00
N ALA A 170 -3.45 -21.73 23.09
CA ALA A 170 -2.70 -21.44 24.32
C ALA A 170 -3.61 -21.08 25.48
N PHE A 171 -4.71 -20.35 25.23
CA PHE A 171 -5.74 -20.07 26.24
C PHE A 171 -6.51 -21.33 26.68
N ASP A 172 -6.75 -22.29 25.80
CA ASP A 172 -7.42 -23.53 26.15
C ASP A 172 -6.59 -24.42 27.12
N ILE A 173 -5.26 -24.29 27.07
CA ILE A 173 -4.32 -25.04 27.92
C ILE A 173 -4.10 -24.36 29.29
N LEU A 174 -4.10 -22.99 29.33
CA LEU A 174 -3.82 -22.20 30.54
C LEU A 174 -4.74 -22.48 31.78
N PRO A 175 -6.06 -22.79 31.62
CA PRO A 175 -6.96 -22.91 32.75
C PRO A 175 -6.83 -24.21 33.54
N GLU A 176 -6.02 -25.19 33.12
CA GLU A 176 -5.83 -26.42 33.89
C GLU A 176 -5.04 -26.10 35.16
N ALA A 177 -5.70 -26.24 36.32
CA ALA A 177 -5.14 -25.97 37.65
C ALA A 177 -3.86 -26.76 38.00
N GLN A 178 -3.33 -27.56 37.09
CA GLN A 178 -2.14 -28.38 37.21
C GLN A 178 -1.03 -28.00 36.21
N THR A 179 -1.19 -26.90 35.45
CA THR A 179 -0.14 -26.45 34.48
C THR A 179 1.09 -25.99 35.27
N PRO A 180 2.27 -26.61 35.13
CA PRO A 180 3.48 -26.19 35.82
C PRO A 180 3.86 -24.74 35.47
N GLU A 181 4.35 -23.97 36.44
CA GLU A 181 4.69 -22.56 36.27
C GLU A 181 5.60 -22.26 35.05
N PRO A 182 6.65 -23.09 34.74
CA PRO A 182 7.45 -22.89 33.53
C PRO A 182 6.64 -22.98 32.23
N VAL A 183 5.69 -23.91 32.15
CA VAL A 183 4.81 -24.10 30.96
C VAL A 183 3.83 -22.93 30.86
N SER A 184 3.28 -22.48 31.99
CA SER A 184 2.39 -21.32 32.05
C SER A 184 3.07 -20.03 31.58
N GLN A 185 4.32 -19.84 31.95
CA GLN A 185 5.12 -18.69 31.47
C GLN A 185 5.43 -18.77 29.99
N GLU A 186 5.82 -19.95 29.49
CA GLU A 186 6.06 -20.16 28.06
C GLU A 186 4.83 -19.88 27.20
N LEU A 187 3.64 -20.34 27.64
CA LEU A 187 2.38 -20.05 26.97
C LEU A 187 2.04 -18.57 26.94
N ARG A 188 2.27 -17.85 28.05
CA ARG A 188 2.08 -16.39 28.11
C ARG A 188 3.02 -15.66 27.13
N ASP A 189 4.27 -16.10 27.03
CA ASP A 189 5.25 -15.54 26.11
C ASP A 189 4.87 -15.79 24.64
N ILE A 190 4.32 -16.98 24.35
CA ILE A 190 3.77 -17.30 23.03
C ILE A 190 2.60 -16.37 22.70
N ILE A 191 1.62 -16.23 23.60
CA ILE A 191 0.46 -15.35 23.44
C ILE A 191 0.91 -13.91 23.15
N ASN A 192 1.81 -13.37 23.99
CA ASN A 192 2.31 -12.01 23.85
C ASN A 192 3.02 -11.79 22.50
N ARG A 193 3.81 -12.76 22.04
CA ARG A 193 4.44 -12.70 20.71
C ARG A 193 3.42 -12.68 19.58
N GLN A 194 2.35 -13.48 19.66
CA GLN A 194 1.32 -13.52 18.63
C GLN A 194 0.48 -12.24 18.62
N ILE A 195 0.11 -11.69 19.77
CA ILE A 195 -0.59 -10.42 19.87
C ILE A 195 0.26 -9.28 19.27
N SER A 196 1.56 -9.23 19.60
CA SER A 196 2.48 -8.22 19.06
C SER A 196 2.63 -8.35 17.54
N LEU A 197 2.61 -9.58 17.00
CA LEU A 197 2.61 -9.82 15.56
C LEU A 197 1.33 -9.29 14.90
N MET A 198 0.16 -9.59 15.49
CA MET A 198 -1.13 -9.11 14.97
C MET A 198 -1.22 -7.59 14.99
N SER A 199 -0.81 -6.94 16.08
CA SER A 199 -0.79 -5.47 16.18
C SER A 199 0.06 -4.87 15.07
N ARG A 200 1.28 -5.41 14.85
CA ARG A 200 2.17 -4.94 13.78
C ARG A 200 1.57 -5.10 12.38
N LEU A 201 0.92 -6.25 12.11
CA LEU A 201 0.25 -6.48 10.81
C LEU A 201 -0.87 -5.44 10.55
N VAL A 202 -1.64 -5.10 11.60
CA VAL A 202 -2.70 -4.07 11.50
C VAL A 202 -2.10 -2.69 11.28
N ASP A 203 -1.03 -2.33 12.02
CA ASP A 203 -0.36 -1.04 11.90
C ASP A 203 0.26 -0.85 10.50
N ASP A 204 0.97 -1.86 9.99
CA ASP A 204 1.54 -1.85 8.64
C ASP A 204 0.46 -1.67 7.57
N LEU A 205 -0.71 -2.32 7.73
CA LEU A 205 -1.84 -2.16 6.84
C LEU A 205 -2.41 -0.74 6.84
N LEU A 206 -2.58 -0.16 8.04
CA LEU A 206 -3.05 1.21 8.21
C LEU A 206 -2.05 2.20 7.60
N ASP A 207 -0.75 1.99 7.79
CA ASP A 207 0.30 2.83 7.23
C ASP A 207 0.27 2.80 5.69
N VAL A 208 0.19 1.62 5.04
CA VAL A 208 0.07 1.52 3.58
C VAL A 208 -1.20 2.22 3.06
N SER A 209 -2.34 2.05 3.76
CA SER A 209 -3.59 2.73 3.40
C SER A 209 -3.47 4.25 3.50
N ARG A 210 -2.74 4.78 4.49
CA ARG A 210 -2.50 6.21 4.68
C ARG A 210 -1.50 6.78 3.67
N ILE A 211 -0.42 6.04 3.37
CA ILE A 211 0.54 6.40 2.31
C ILE A 211 -0.18 6.55 0.97
N SER A 212 -1.00 5.57 0.58
CA SER A 212 -1.70 5.58 -0.70
C SER A 212 -2.70 6.73 -0.85
N ARG A 213 -3.18 7.30 0.27
CA ARG A 213 -4.07 8.47 0.32
C ARG A 213 -3.35 9.79 0.56
N GLY A 214 -2.01 9.78 0.67
CA GLY A 214 -1.22 10.98 1.00
C GLY A 214 -1.52 11.56 2.39
N GLN A 215 -1.93 10.72 3.34
CA GLN A 215 -2.40 11.12 4.68
C GLN A 215 -1.39 10.84 5.80
N ILE A 216 -0.16 10.44 5.49
CA ILE A 216 0.89 10.29 6.49
C ILE A 216 1.63 11.63 6.67
N GLY A 217 1.59 12.15 7.89
CA GLY A 217 2.52 13.17 8.37
C GLY A 217 3.81 12.52 8.88
N LEU A 218 4.98 13.10 8.58
CA LEU A 218 6.26 12.72 9.15
C LEU A 218 6.68 13.73 10.23
N ALA A 219 7.10 13.25 11.38
CA ALA A 219 7.80 14.03 12.40
C ALA A 219 9.24 14.32 11.93
N ARG A 220 9.39 15.27 10.99
CA ARG A 220 10.68 15.58 10.39
C ARG A 220 11.55 16.38 11.34
N GLN A 221 12.64 15.75 11.80
CA GLN A 221 13.66 16.39 12.63
C GLN A 221 15.07 15.93 12.20
N PRO A 222 16.12 16.70 12.51
CA PRO A 222 17.48 16.24 12.27
C PRO A 222 17.75 14.96 13.08
N CYS A 223 18.14 13.89 12.41
CA CYS A 223 18.48 12.63 13.07
C CYS A 223 19.76 12.01 12.49
N ASP A 224 20.52 11.34 13.34
CA ASP A 224 21.72 10.59 12.94
C ASP A 224 21.29 9.23 12.36
N PHE A 225 21.26 9.14 11.03
CA PHE A 225 20.89 7.93 10.32
C PHE A 225 21.86 6.77 10.61
N ALA A 226 23.16 7.05 10.83
CA ALA A 226 24.11 6.00 11.19
C ALA A 226 23.84 5.41 12.58
N ALA A 227 23.39 6.23 13.54
CA ALA A 227 22.98 5.75 14.85
C ALA A 227 21.69 4.89 14.75
N ILE A 228 20.70 5.33 13.97
CA ILE A 228 19.44 4.57 13.73
C ILE A 228 19.76 3.21 13.11
N VAL A 229 20.61 3.16 12.07
CA VAL A 229 21.02 1.90 11.43
C VAL A 229 21.69 0.97 12.42
N ARG A 230 22.67 1.45 13.18
CA ARG A 230 23.40 0.64 14.18
C ARG A 230 22.42 0.06 15.21
N GLN A 231 21.60 0.90 15.83
CA GLN A 231 20.62 0.48 16.84
C GLN A 231 19.67 -0.58 16.29
N THR A 232 19.06 -0.33 15.13
CA THR A 232 18.11 -1.27 14.53
C THR A 232 18.77 -2.60 14.16
N VAL A 233 19.99 -2.59 13.64
CA VAL A 233 20.76 -3.81 13.32
C VAL A 233 21.09 -4.59 14.59
N ASP A 234 21.48 -3.93 15.68
CA ASP A 234 21.78 -4.58 16.96
C ASP A 234 20.52 -5.19 17.58
N ASP A 235 19.36 -4.54 17.49
CA ASP A 235 18.08 -5.07 17.96
C ASP A 235 17.68 -6.37 17.22
N TYR A 236 18.04 -6.50 15.93
CA TYR A 236 17.76 -7.68 15.11
C TYR A 236 18.85 -8.74 15.12
N ARG A 237 20.04 -8.45 15.68
CA ARG A 237 21.19 -9.35 15.68
C ARG A 237 20.87 -10.73 16.27
N SER A 238 20.29 -10.76 17.46
CA SER A 238 19.96 -12.01 18.15
C SER A 238 18.94 -12.86 17.36
N ILE A 239 18.02 -12.22 16.65
CA ILE A 239 17.01 -12.90 15.83
C ILE A 239 17.67 -13.53 14.61
N LEU A 240 18.53 -12.82 13.90
CA LEU A 240 19.21 -13.32 12.71
C LEU A 240 20.17 -14.45 13.07
N GLU A 241 20.98 -14.28 14.13
CA GLU A 241 21.90 -15.31 14.62
C GLU A 241 21.17 -16.56 15.12
N SER A 242 20.02 -16.42 15.79
CA SER A 242 19.19 -17.58 16.19
C SER A 242 18.62 -18.35 14.99
N ASN A 243 18.42 -17.69 13.85
CA ASN A 243 18.05 -18.32 12.59
C ASN A 243 19.27 -18.90 11.83
N GLY A 244 20.46 -18.81 12.39
CA GLY A 244 21.70 -19.34 11.81
C GLY A 244 22.27 -18.48 10.69
N LEU A 245 21.93 -17.19 10.64
CA LEU A 245 22.43 -16.24 9.64
C LEU A 245 23.62 -15.46 10.19
N GLU A 246 24.60 -15.19 9.32
CA GLU A 246 25.72 -14.30 9.63
C GLU A 246 25.34 -12.85 9.30
N LEU A 247 25.37 -11.96 10.30
CA LEU A 247 25.06 -10.54 10.14
C LEU A 247 26.33 -9.69 10.10
N ASN A 248 26.55 -9.00 8.98
CA ASN A 248 27.68 -8.11 8.76
C ASN A 248 27.23 -6.66 8.63
N LEU A 249 27.67 -5.78 9.53
CA LEU A 249 27.36 -4.35 9.52
C LEU A 249 28.60 -3.54 9.12
N GLN A 250 28.45 -2.73 8.08
CA GLN A 250 29.43 -1.76 7.60
C GLN A 250 28.81 -0.36 7.64
N ALA A 251 29.07 0.40 8.70
CA ALA A 251 28.53 1.75 8.85
C ALA A 251 29.65 2.71 9.31
N PRO A 252 29.61 3.99 8.88
CA PRO A 252 30.58 4.98 9.31
C PRO A 252 30.50 5.21 10.83
N SER A 253 31.64 5.53 11.46
CA SER A 253 31.67 5.91 12.87
C SER A 253 31.17 7.33 13.10
N SER A 254 31.28 8.19 12.08
CA SER A 254 30.79 9.57 12.10
C SER A 254 29.25 9.59 11.92
N PRO A 255 28.55 10.56 12.51
CA PRO A 255 27.12 10.73 12.30
C PRO A 255 26.83 11.09 10.84
N VAL A 256 25.71 10.57 10.33
CA VAL A 256 25.18 10.86 9.00
C VAL A 256 23.82 11.54 9.18
N TRP A 257 23.80 12.85 9.02
CA TRP A 257 22.61 13.64 9.32
C TRP A 257 21.60 13.65 8.16
N VAL A 258 20.36 13.32 8.49
CA VAL A 258 19.20 13.40 7.58
C VAL A 258 18.06 14.14 8.28
N ILE A 259 17.18 14.79 7.51
CA ILE A 259 15.94 15.35 8.03
C ILE A 259 14.83 14.32 7.85
N GLY A 260 14.38 13.72 8.95
CA GLY A 260 13.40 12.65 8.87
C GLY A 260 12.79 12.27 10.22
N ASP A 261 11.91 11.30 10.17
CA ASP A 261 11.27 10.65 11.31
C ASP A 261 12.08 9.39 11.67
N SER A 262 12.80 9.45 12.79
CA SER A 262 13.67 8.36 13.24
C SER A 262 12.93 7.03 13.43
N THR A 263 11.68 7.07 13.91
CA THR A 263 10.84 5.88 14.11
C THR A 263 10.48 5.23 12.78
N ARG A 264 10.09 6.03 11.78
CA ARG A 264 9.73 5.54 10.44
C ARG A 264 10.94 5.05 9.64
N LEU A 265 12.10 5.67 9.83
CA LEU A 265 13.36 5.19 9.26
C LEU A 265 13.78 3.85 9.88
N ALA A 266 13.69 3.71 11.20
CA ALA A 266 13.94 2.44 11.89
C ALA A 266 12.95 1.34 11.44
N GLN A 267 11.66 1.67 11.27
CA GLN A 267 10.65 0.76 10.72
C GLN A 267 11.02 0.28 9.31
N SER A 268 11.51 1.17 8.46
CA SER A 268 11.96 0.81 7.11
C SER A 268 13.13 -0.18 7.14
N ILE A 269 14.13 0.05 7.99
CA ILE A 269 15.29 -0.84 8.15
C ILE A 269 14.85 -2.19 8.71
N SER A 270 13.99 -2.20 9.74
CA SER A 270 13.43 -3.41 10.35
C SER A 270 12.71 -4.29 9.31
N ASN A 271 11.92 -3.69 8.42
CA ASN A 271 11.23 -4.41 7.34
C ASN A 271 12.22 -5.05 6.35
N LEU A 272 13.34 -4.39 6.04
CA LEU A 272 14.38 -4.98 5.20
C LEU A 272 15.08 -6.15 5.88
N LEU A 273 15.44 -6.02 7.17
CA LEU A 273 16.07 -7.09 7.95
C LEU A 273 15.14 -8.30 8.13
N GLN A 274 13.85 -8.08 8.35
CA GLN A 274 12.86 -9.16 8.40
C GLN A 274 12.74 -9.90 7.07
N ASN A 275 12.74 -9.19 5.95
CA ASN A 275 12.72 -9.81 4.63
C ASN A 275 14.00 -10.62 4.40
N ALA A 276 15.18 -10.07 4.70
CA ALA A 276 16.44 -10.79 4.62
C ALA A 276 16.41 -12.07 5.48
N SER A 277 15.95 -11.98 6.74
CA SER A 277 15.81 -13.16 7.63
C SER A 277 14.87 -14.24 7.07
N LYS A 278 13.82 -13.82 6.36
CA LYS A 278 12.78 -14.70 5.83
C LYS A 278 13.24 -15.45 4.58
N PHE A 279 13.99 -14.80 3.71
CA PHE A 279 14.34 -15.32 2.38
C PHE A 279 15.77 -15.84 2.29
N THR A 280 16.48 -15.88 3.43
CA THR A 280 17.85 -16.37 3.54
C THR A 280 17.88 -17.64 4.38
N SER A 281 18.67 -18.63 4.01
CA SER A 281 18.77 -19.92 4.70
C SER A 281 19.85 -19.93 5.78
N ALA A 282 19.77 -20.84 6.74
CA ALA A 282 20.83 -20.99 7.75
C ALA A 282 22.20 -21.28 7.10
N GLY A 283 23.23 -20.58 7.55
CA GLY A 283 24.59 -20.63 6.97
C GLY A 283 24.88 -19.52 5.94
N ASP A 284 23.87 -18.75 5.54
CA ASP A 284 24.00 -17.63 4.62
C ASP A 284 24.27 -16.31 5.37
N THR A 285 24.60 -15.25 4.60
CA THR A 285 25.02 -13.95 5.14
C THR A 285 24.03 -12.84 4.78
N VAL A 286 23.77 -11.95 5.75
CA VAL A 286 23.08 -10.69 5.55
C VAL A 286 24.06 -9.54 5.80
N THR A 287 24.28 -8.69 4.80
CA THR A 287 25.20 -7.54 4.89
C THR A 287 24.40 -6.25 4.85
N VAL A 288 24.56 -5.41 5.87
CA VAL A 288 24.02 -4.05 5.93
C VAL A 288 25.17 -3.08 5.76
N LYS A 289 25.09 -2.24 4.72
CA LYS A 289 26.14 -1.26 4.42
C LYS A 289 25.54 0.14 4.31
N LEU A 290 26.06 1.06 5.11
CA LEU A 290 25.74 2.48 5.04
C LEU A 290 26.96 3.27 4.54
N VAL A 291 26.74 4.09 3.53
CA VAL A 291 27.78 4.98 2.97
C VAL A 291 27.21 6.39 2.90
N ASP A 292 27.95 7.35 3.44
CA ASP A 292 27.70 8.77 3.17
C ASP A 292 28.40 9.14 1.86
N VAL A 293 27.66 9.76 0.92
CA VAL A 293 28.15 10.21 -0.38
C VAL A 293 28.05 11.74 -0.44
N PRO A 294 29.03 12.46 0.12
CA PRO A 294 28.97 13.92 0.27
C PRO A 294 28.85 14.67 -1.05
N ASP A 295 29.42 14.14 -2.14
CA ASP A 295 29.39 14.75 -3.47
C ASP A 295 27.96 14.75 -4.08
N GLU A 296 27.15 13.79 -3.70
CA GLU A 296 25.76 13.66 -4.15
C GLU A 296 24.76 14.16 -3.09
N HIS A 297 25.24 14.64 -1.95
CA HIS A 297 24.42 15.02 -0.79
C HIS A 297 23.41 13.94 -0.40
N CYS A 298 23.84 12.69 -0.36
CA CYS A 298 22.98 11.57 0.00
C CYS A 298 23.69 10.51 0.86
N ALA A 299 22.90 9.86 1.72
CA ALA A 299 23.26 8.63 2.41
C ALA A 299 22.69 7.44 1.64
N VAL A 300 23.50 6.41 1.44
CA VAL A 300 23.11 5.18 0.75
C VAL A 300 23.20 4.02 1.72
N LEU A 301 22.06 3.43 2.05
CA LEU A 301 21.95 2.22 2.84
C LEU A 301 21.62 1.05 1.91
N SER A 302 22.43 0.00 1.90
CA SER A 302 22.09 -1.26 1.23
C SER A 302 21.97 -2.40 2.25
N VAL A 303 20.94 -3.23 2.04
CA VAL A 303 20.74 -4.50 2.75
C VAL A 303 20.80 -5.59 1.70
N ARG A 304 21.84 -6.41 1.76
CA ARG A 304 22.11 -7.50 0.83
C ARG A 304 22.03 -8.83 1.55
N ASP A 305 21.31 -9.77 0.98
CA ASP A 305 21.26 -11.16 1.40
C ASP A 305 21.87 -12.08 0.33
N THR A 306 22.26 -13.29 0.73
CA THR A 306 22.72 -14.37 -0.17
C THR A 306 21.65 -15.45 -0.35
N GLY A 307 20.37 -15.12 -0.11
CA GLY A 307 19.24 -16.03 -0.11
C GLY A 307 18.75 -16.45 -1.51
N ILE A 308 17.45 -16.70 -1.60
CA ILE A 308 16.82 -17.30 -2.81
C ILE A 308 16.88 -16.45 -4.08
N GLY A 309 17.12 -15.14 -3.96
CA GLY A 309 17.11 -14.20 -5.10
C GLY A 309 15.73 -13.99 -5.72
N MET A 310 15.68 -13.24 -6.84
CA MET A 310 14.43 -12.85 -7.50
C MET A 310 14.53 -12.92 -9.01
N GLU A 311 13.45 -13.34 -9.68
CA GLU A 311 13.31 -13.26 -11.13
C GLU A 311 13.09 -11.81 -11.60
N SER A 312 13.50 -11.47 -12.82
CA SER A 312 13.43 -10.12 -13.39
C SER A 312 12.01 -9.56 -13.42
N ASP A 313 11.02 -10.39 -13.76
CA ASP A 313 9.62 -9.99 -13.85
C ASP A 313 9.02 -9.67 -12.48
N PHE A 314 9.44 -10.38 -11.44
CA PHE A 314 9.05 -10.11 -10.05
C PHE A 314 9.78 -8.87 -9.52
N LEU A 315 11.08 -8.74 -9.81
CA LEU A 315 11.90 -7.60 -9.37
C LEU A 315 11.32 -6.26 -9.82
N ALA A 316 10.77 -6.18 -11.05
CA ALA A 316 10.14 -4.96 -11.55
C ALA A 316 8.91 -4.51 -10.74
N ARG A 317 8.30 -5.42 -9.99
CA ARG A 317 7.02 -5.22 -9.29
C ARG A 317 7.09 -5.44 -7.77
N ILE A 318 8.28 -5.64 -7.24
CA ILE A 318 8.49 -6.01 -5.83
C ILE A 318 7.99 -4.96 -4.82
N PHE A 319 7.90 -3.70 -5.24
CA PHE A 319 7.39 -2.59 -4.44
C PHE A 319 5.88 -2.35 -4.60
N GLU A 320 5.20 -3.10 -5.48
CA GLU A 320 3.74 -3.04 -5.55
C GLU A 320 3.13 -3.64 -4.27
N PRO A 321 2.14 -2.98 -3.65
CA PRO A 321 1.46 -3.54 -2.48
C PRO A 321 0.86 -4.92 -2.79
N PHE A 322 0.88 -5.81 -1.78
CA PHE A 322 0.25 -7.14 -1.82
C PHE A 322 0.90 -8.14 -2.78
N ARG A 323 2.11 -7.85 -3.26
CA ARG A 323 2.89 -8.78 -4.09
C ARG A 323 3.67 -9.75 -3.21
N GLN A 324 3.49 -11.03 -3.49
CA GLN A 324 4.24 -12.12 -2.85
C GLN A 324 4.99 -12.91 -3.91
N PHE A 325 6.18 -13.35 -3.56
CA PHE A 325 6.92 -14.31 -4.34
C PHE A 325 6.41 -15.71 -4.00
N ASP A 326 5.88 -16.45 -4.98
CA ASP A 326 5.46 -17.85 -4.83
C ASP A 326 6.54 -18.76 -5.45
N PRO A 327 7.43 -19.35 -4.64
CA PRO A 327 8.50 -20.21 -5.15
C PRO A 327 8.03 -21.61 -5.56
N GLY A 328 6.72 -21.86 -5.67
CA GLY A 328 6.16 -23.18 -5.98
C GLY A 328 5.95 -24.08 -4.76
N ILE A 329 5.45 -25.30 -5.01
CA ILE A 329 4.98 -26.26 -4.02
C ILE A 329 6.05 -26.56 -2.95
N GLY A 330 5.92 -26.02 -1.73
CA GLY A 330 6.69 -26.51 -0.59
C GLY A 330 7.04 -25.54 0.53
N ARG A 331 7.13 -24.23 0.30
CA ARG A 331 7.43 -23.23 1.34
C ARG A 331 6.60 -21.97 1.12
N ARG A 332 5.35 -21.97 1.55
CA ARG A 332 4.60 -20.74 1.78
C ARG A 332 5.19 -20.05 3.02
N GLN A 333 6.23 -19.27 2.84
CA GLN A 333 6.67 -18.35 3.87
C GLN A 333 5.72 -17.16 3.86
N GLY A 334 4.75 -17.16 4.79
CA GLY A 334 3.67 -16.19 4.90
C GLY A 334 4.12 -14.74 5.07
N GLY A 335 3.24 -13.83 4.81
CA GLY A 335 3.38 -12.37 4.97
C GLY A 335 2.48 -11.67 3.98
N LEU A 336 2.02 -10.45 4.28
CA LEU A 336 1.02 -9.74 3.47
C LEU A 336 1.57 -9.11 2.17
N GLY A 337 2.88 -9.16 1.92
CA GLY A 337 3.49 -8.47 0.77
C GLY A 337 3.43 -6.95 0.87
N ILE A 338 3.38 -6.42 2.10
CA ILE A 338 3.23 -4.99 2.39
C ILE A 338 4.59 -4.36 2.74
N GLY A 339 5.52 -5.10 3.32
CA GLY A 339 6.74 -4.56 3.92
C GLY A 339 7.57 -3.70 2.96
N LEU A 340 7.81 -4.15 1.72
CA LEU A 340 8.62 -3.39 0.76
C LEU A 340 7.87 -2.19 0.16
N SER A 341 6.55 -2.28 -0.02
CA SER A 341 5.74 -1.13 -0.44
C SER A 341 5.69 -0.05 0.64
N LEU A 342 5.66 -0.45 1.92
CA LEU A 342 5.76 0.45 3.06
C LEU A 342 7.14 1.13 3.12
N VAL A 343 8.24 0.37 2.95
CA VAL A 343 9.60 0.93 2.86
C VAL A 343 9.66 1.98 1.75
N LYS A 344 9.20 1.66 0.53
CA LYS A 344 9.19 2.60 -0.59
C LYS A 344 8.41 3.87 -0.25
N GLY A 345 7.17 3.75 0.23
CA GLY A 345 6.35 4.91 0.56
C GLY A 345 6.95 5.78 1.67
N LEU A 346 7.49 5.18 2.73
CA LEU A 346 8.13 5.93 3.81
C LEU A 346 9.39 6.67 3.30
N ILE A 347 10.24 6.02 2.51
CA ILE A 347 11.46 6.64 1.99
C ILE A 347 11.13 7.75 0.98
N GLU A 348 10.16 7.55 0.09
CA GLU A 348 9.67 8.60 -0.83
C GLU A 348 9.11 9.82 -0.07
N LEU A 349 8.39 9.60 1.03
CA LEU A 349 7.94 10.67 1.93
C LEU A 349 9.10 11.43 2.58
N HIS A 350 10.28 10.80 2.76
CA HIS A 350 11.51 11.46 3.23
C HIS A 350 12.29 12.16 2.10
N GLY A 351 11.78 12.13 0.86
CA GLY A 351 12.46 12.69 -0.31
C GLY A 351 13.59 11.80 -0.85
N GLY A 352 13.60 10.53 -0.46
CA GLY A 352 14.56 9.53 -0.90
C GLY A 352 14.04 8.61 -1.99
N GLU A 353 14.86 7.63 -2.36
CA GLU A 353 14.56 6.62 -3.38
C GLU A 353 14.90 5.23 -2.88
N VAL A 354 14.19 4.21 -3.37
CA VAL A 354 14.46 2.79 -3.08
C VAL A 354 14.63 2.01 -4.37
N HIS A 355 15.68 1.22 -4.43
CA HIS A 355 15.98 0.34 -5.55
C HIS A 355 16.18 -1.11 -5.07
N ALA A 356 15.84 -2.06 -5.93
CA ALA A 356 16.07 -3.47 -5.69
C ALA A 356 16.89 -4.07 -6.84
N SER A 357 17.80 -4.97 -6.53
CA SER A 357 18.59 -5.71 -7.50
C SER A 357 18.74 -7.18 -7.11
N SER A 358 18.77 -8.06 -8.09
CA SER A 358 19.05 -9.49 -7.94
C SER A 358 19.62 -10.02 -9.26
N GLN A 359 20.56 -10.94 -9.17
CA GLN A 359 21.13 -11.61 -10.37
C GLN A 359 20.32 -12.85 -10.80
N GLY A 360 19.16 -13.06 -10.18
CA GLY A 360 18.30 -14.22 -10.43
C GLY A 360 18.20 -15.15 -9.22
N LEU A 361 17.47 -16.24 -9.40
CA LEU A 361 17.26 -17.23 -8.35
C LEU A 361 18.59 -17.85 -7.89
N GLY A 362 18.76 -18.00 -6.57
CA GLY A 362 19.96 -18.56 -5.93
C GLY A 362 21.13 -17.58 -5.80
N HIS A 363 20.98 -16.31 -6.19
CA HIS A 363 22.05 -15.30 -6.12
C HIS A 363 21.80 -14.22 -5.09
N GLY A 364 20.78 -14.36 -4.24
CA GLY A 364 20.38 -13.37 -3.25
C GLY A 364 19.78 -12.10 -3.84
N SER A 365 19.56 -11.12 -2.98
CA SER A 365 19.02 -9.83 -3.37
C SER A 365 19.68 -8.68 -2.61
N GLU A 366 19.59 -7.49 -3.17
CA GLU A 366 20.04 -6.25 -2.55
C GLU A 366 18.99 -5.17 -2.69
N ILE A 367 18.58 -4.61 -1.55
CA ILE A 367 17.67 -3.45 -1.49
C ILE A 367 18.49 -2.25 -1.05
N THR A 368 18.43 -1.18 -1.84
CA THR A 368 19.19 0.06 -1.61
C THR A 368 18.24 1.22 -1.35
N ILE A 369 18.46 1.93 -0.25
CA ILE A 369 17.77 3.17 0.13
C ILE A 369 18.76 4.33 -0.09
N ARG A 370 18.29 5.40 -0.73
CA ARG A 370 19.01 6.67 -0.87
C ARG A 370 18.22 7.77 -0.17
N LEU A 371 18.83 8.48 0.77
CA LEU A 371 18.21 9.58 1.51
C LEU A 371 19.04 10.85 1.33
N PRO A 372 18.43 12.03 1.13
CA PRO A 372 19.15 13.29 1.10
C PRO A 372 19.79 13.58 2.48
N THR A 373 21.07 13.99 2.47
CA THR A 373 21.79 14.40 3.68
C THR A 373 21.84 15.91 3.80
N GLU A 374 21.78 16.42 5.02
CA GLU A 374 22.01 17.83 5.30
C GLU A 374 23.29 18.04 6.11
N LYS A 375 24.07 19.05 5.72
CA LYS A 375 25.21 19.51 6.53
C LYS A 375 24.66 20.33 7.70
N ILE A 376 24.46 19.68 8.84
CA ILE A 376 24.18 20.40 10.08
C ILE A 376 25.53 20.91 10.60
N ALA A 377 25.69 22.23 10.66
CA ALA A 377 26.84 22.84 11.29
C ALA A 377 26.89 22.40 12.77
N ASP A 378 28.09 22.08 13.28
CA ASP A 378 28.40 21.56 14.62
C ASP A 378 27.91 22.50 15.75
N THR A 379 26.59 22.53 16.03
CA THR A 379 26.01 23.33 17.12
C THR A 379 24.88 22.59 17.85
N LEU A 380 25.00 21.29 18.04
CA LEU A 380 24.12 20.59 18.97
C LEU A 380 24.96 19.84 20.00
N ASP A 381 25.19 20.52 21.15
CA ASP A 381 25.68 19.91 22.36
C ASP A 381 24.79 18.73 22.77
N ALA A 382 25.42 17.59 22.95
CA ALA A 382 24.84 16.40 23.53
C ALA A 382 24.47 16.66 25.00
N SER A 383 23.21 16.93 25.25
CA SER A 383 22.69 17.06 26.61
C SER A 383 21.34 16.35 26.73
N SER A 384 21.37 15.07 26.93
CA SER A 384 20.34 14.37 27.71
C SER A 384 20.87 13.02 28.21
N THR A 385 21.68 13.11 29.24
CA THR A 385 22.00 12.00 30.13
C THR A 385 20.78 11.62 30.94
N SER A 386 20.32 10.38 30.73
CA SER A 386 19.32 9.73 31.57
C SER A 386 19.78 9.64 33.03
N GLY A 387 19.04 10.31 33.91
CA GLY A 387 19.16 10.10 35.35
C GLY A 387 18.60 8.74 35.74
N LEU A 388 19.43 7.91 36.36
CA LEU A 388 19.01 6.70 37.05
C LEU A 388 18.11 7.08 38.23
N ALA A 389 16.81 6.81 38.10
CA ALA A 389 15.87 6.97 39.20
C ALA A 389 15.97 5.81 40.18
N ARG A 390 16.13 6.17 41.43
CA ARG A 390 16.18 5.33 42.61
C ARG A 390 14.80 4.72 42.85
N ALA A 391 14.73 3.41 43.09
CA ALA A 391 13.48 2.72 43.44
C ALA A 391 12.90 3.26 44.75
N ALA A 392 11.75 3.91 44.67
CA ALA A 392 10.87 4.22 45.79
C ALA A 392 9.70 3.21 45.79
N SER A 393 9.20 2.85 46.96
CA SER A 393 8.03 1.98 47.13
C SER A 393 6.81 2.60 46.43
N PRO A 394 5.98 1.81 45.72
CA PRO A 394 4.90 2.38 44.91
C PRO A 394 3.86 3.04 45.79
N ALA A 395 3.59 4.34 45.56
CA ALA A 395 2.48 5.03 46.15
C ALA A 395 1.15 4.51 45.58
N SER A 396 0.14 4.31 46.43
CA SER A 396 -1.21 3.95 46.00
C SER A 396 -1.95 5.17 45.45
N TYR A 397 -2.40 5.14 44.19
CA TYR A 397 -3.15 6.22 43.55
C TYR A 397 -4.64 5.88 43.42
N ARG A 398 -5.50 6.90 43.48
CA ARG A 398 -6.86 6.82 42.94
C ARG A 398 -6.84 7.15 41.46
N ILE A 399 -7.20 6.17 40.64
CA ILE A 399 -7.12 6.23 39.19
C ILE A 399 -8.51 6.10 38.58
N LEU A 400 -8.90 7.01 37.71
CA LEU A 400 -10.12 6.94 36.93
C LEU A 400 -9.79 6.57 35.50
N VAL A 401 -10.36 5.48 34.97
CA VAL A 401 -10.22 5.06 33.59
C VAL A 401 -11.51 5.39 32.83
N ILE A 402 -11.42 6.18 31.77
CA ILE A 402 -12.53 6.58 30.88
C ILE A 402 -12.26 6.00 29.50
N ASP A 403 -12.98 4.93 29.14
CA ASP A 403 -12.82 4.23 27.84
C ASP A 403 -14.17 3.59 27.48
N ASP A 404 -14.66 3.79 26.26
CA ASP A 404 -15.92 3.23 25.78
C ASP A 404 -15.84 1.71 25.54
N ASN A 405 -14.63 1.17 25.39
CA ASN A 405 -14.38 -0.27 25.39
C ASN A 405 -14.33 -0.81 26.83
N SER A 406 -15.47 -1.27 27.31
CA SER A 406 -15.63 -1.77 28.67
C SER A 406 -14.68 -2.92 29.03
N LEU A 407 -14.29 -3.76 28.05
CA LEU A 407 -13.35 -4.86 28.27
C LEU A 407 -11.92 -4.34 28.47
N ALA A 408 -11.48 -3.39 27.65
CA ALA A 408 -10.18 -2.74 27.79
C ALA A 408 -10.07 -1.99 29.13
N ALA A 409 -11.09 -1.20 29.48
CA ALA A 409 -11.18 -0.51 30.76
C ALA A 409 -11.10 -1.50 31.95
N ARG A 410 -11.81 -2.63 31.86
CA ARG A 410 -11.81 -3.65 32.91
C ARG A 410 -10.44 -4.34 33.05
N THR A 411 -9.75 -4.59 31.95
CA THR A 411 -8.39 -5.16 31.98
C THR A 411 -7.42 -4.22 32.69
N LEU A 412 -7.46 -2.93 32.37
CA LEU A 412 -6.67 -1.91 33.06
C LEU A 412 -7.00 -1.81 34.54
N GLN A 413 -8.29 -1.89 34.91
CA GLN A 413 -8.71 -1.89 36.30
C GLN A 413 -8.10 -3.07 37.06
N ILE A 414 -8.20 -4.30 36.52
CA ILE A 414 -7.64 -5.49 37.17
C ILE A 414 -6.14 -5.32 37.38
N PHE A 415 -5.41 -4.92 36.35
CA PHE A 415 -3.97 -4.70 36.41
C PHE A 415 -3.56 -3.65 37.45
N LEU A 416 -4.19 -2.47 37.39
CA LEU A 416 -3.86 -1.37 38.32
C LEU A 416 -4.26 -1.68 39.75
N SER A 417 -5.37 -2.42 39.95
CA SER A 417 -5.80 -2.87 41.29
C SER A 417 -4.85 -3.91 41.88
N ASP A 418 -4.31 -4.81 41.05
CA ASP A 418 -3.29 -5.79 41.47
C ASP A 418 -1.99 -5.09 41.93
N LYS A 419 -1.67 -3.94 41.36
CA LYS A 419 -0.55 -3.08 41.76
C LYS A 419 -0.85 -2.21 43.01
N GLY A 420 -2.02 -2.34 43.59
CA GLY A 420 -2.40 -1.63 44.84
C GLY A 420 -3.03 -0.26 44.63
N HIS A 421 -3.45 0.08 43.40
CA HIS A 421 -4.17 1.33 43.14
C HIS A 421 -5.68 1.15 43.32
N GLU A 422 -6.37 2.22 43.70
CA GLU A 422 -7.82 2.28 43.75
C GLU A 422 -8.37 2.77 42.42
N VAL A 423 -9.21 1.97 41.73
CA VAL A 423 -9.55 2.22 40.31
C VAL A 423 -11.06 2.26 40.10
N GLU A 424 -11.54 3.35 39.52
CA GLU A 424 -12.91 3.53 39.04
C GLU A 424 -12.95 3.55 37.49
N LEU A 425 -14.09 3.07 36.94
CA LEU A 425 -14.31 3.01 35.49
C LEU A 425 -15.45 3.91 35.06
N ALA A 426 -15.30 4.56 33.90
CA ALA A 426 -16.37 5.25 33.19
C ALA A 426 -16.33 4.85 31.73
N VAL A 427 -17.50 4.67 31.11
CA VAL A 427 -17.63 4.24 29.71
C VAL A 427 -18.05 5.37 28.76
N THR A 428 -18.25 6.57 29.29
CA THR A 428 -18.58 7.78 28.51
C THR A 428 -17.94 9.02 29.14
N GLY A 429 -17.71 10.06 28.34
CA GLY A 429 -17.17 11.34 28.82
C GLY A 429 -18.01 11.96 29.96
N PRO A 430 -19.34 12.10 29.83
CA PRO A 430 -20.18 12.64 30.92
C PRO A 430 -20.09 11.82 32.20
N GLN A 431 -20.08 10.49 32.13
CA GLN A 431 -19.91 9.62 33.29
C GLN A 431 -18.52 9.81 33.94
N GLY A 432 -17.47 9.99 33.09
CA GLY A 432 -16.11 10.27 33.55
C GLY A 432 -16.04 11.57 34.37
N LEU A 433 -16.67 12.64 33.89
CA LEU A 433 -16.77 13.92 34.62
C LEU A 433 -17.51 13.81 35.96
N GLU A 434 -18.62 13.07 35.98
CA GLU A 434 -19.39 12.85 37.21
C GLU A 434 -18.57 12.08 38.25
N LYS A 435 -17.92 10.98 37.83
CA LYS A 435 -17.07 10.16 38.69
C LYS A 435 -15.83 10.92 39.17
N ALA A 436 -15.23 11.73 38.31
CA ALA A 436 -14.09 12.56 38.69
C ALA A 436 -14.43 13.51 39.86
N ARG A 437 -15.67 14.05 39.93
CA ARG A 437 -16.14 14.90 41.01
C ARG A 437 -16.36 14.13 42.31
N GLN A 438 -16.85 12.89 42.24
CA GLN A 438 -17.17 12.04 43.38
C GLN A 438 -15.95 11.34 43.94
N PHE A 439 -15.14 10.74 43.05
CA PHE A 439 -14.00 9.89 43.39
C PHE A 439 -12.72 10.70 43.68
N LEU A 440 -12.63 11.94 43.15
CA LEU A 440 -11.47 12.81 43.27
C LEU A 440 -10.17 12.10 42.90
N PRO A 441 -10.04 11.58 41.66
CA PRO A 441 -8.87 10.81 41.23
C PRO A 441 -7.61 11.67 41.20
N GLN A 442 -6.46 11.05 41.46
CA GLN A 442 -5.15 11.66 41.31
C GLN A 442 -4.63 11.51 39.89
N VAL A 443 -5.02 10.40 39.22
CA VAL A 443 -4.67 10.10 37.83
C VAL A 443 -5.95 9.78 37.06
N VAL A 444 -6.05 10.28 35.83
CA VAL A 444 -7.12 9.95 34.89
C VAL A 444 -6.52 9.43 33.61
N LEU A 445 -6.84 8.21 33.22
CA LEU A 445 -6.62 7.70 31.88
C LEU A 445 -7.89 7.94 31.06
N CYS A 446 -7.80 8.70 29.99
CA CYS A 446 -8.96 9.06 29.18
C CYS A 446 -8.72 8.74 27.71
N ASP A 447 -9.59 7.90 27.13
CA ASP A 447 -9.64 7.71 25.69
C ASP A 447 -10.03 9.02 25.00
N ILE A 448 -9.31 9.36 23.95
CA ILE A 448 -9.62 10.51 23.10
C ILE A 448 -10.87 10.22 22.24
N GLY A 449 -11.03 8.99 21.78
CA GLY A 449 -12.05 8.55 20.83
C GLY A 449 -13.45 8.32 21.41
N LEU A 450 -13.80 8.91 22.55
CA LEU A 450 -15.10 8.69 23.21
C LEU A 450 -16.28 9.16 22.36
N PRO A 451 -17.38 8.39 22.32
CA PRO A 451 -18.59 8.79 21.59
C PRO A 451 -19.32 9.95 22.31
N GLY A 452 -19.78 10.91 21.52
CA GLY A 452 -20.54 12.06 22.00
C GLY A 452 -19.65 13.18 22.54
N LEU A 453 -19.12 13.07 23.75
CA LEU A 453 -18.16 14.01 24.34
C LEU A 453 -16.76 13.44 24.23
N ASP A 454 -15.94 13.98 23.34
CA ASP A 454 -14.57 13.51 23.09
C ASP A 454 -13.64 13.73 24.29
N GLY A 455 -12.54 12.96 24.35
CA GLY A 455 -11.57 13.03 25.44
C GLY A 455 -10.91 14.41 25.61
N TYR A 456 -10.73 15.15 24.52
CA TYR A 456 -10.19 16.51 24.58
C TYR A 456 -11.14 17.46 25.32
N SER A 457 -12.44 17.30 25.11
CA SER A 457 -13.47 18.08 25.78
C SER A 457 -13.60 17.69 27.28
N VAL A 458 -13.46 16.38 27.57
CA VAL A 458 -13.39 15.89 28.97
C VAL A 458 -12.20 16.52 29.69
N ALA A 459 -11.01 16.49 29.11
CA ALA A 459 -9.81 17.07 29.71
C ALA A 459 -9.96 18.57 29.99
N ARG A 460 -10.47 19.34 29.02
CA ARG A 460 -10.73 20.78 29.17
C ARG A 460 -11.70 21.06 30.34
N GLN A 461 -12.78 20.29 30.46
CA GLN A 461 -13.75 20.46 31.56
C GLN A 461 -13.16 20.09 32.92
N LEU A 462 -12.40 18.98 33.01
CA LEU A 462 -11.70 18.60 34.24
C LEU A 462 -10.72 19.68 34.71
N ARG A 463 -10.00 20.33 33.79
CA ARG A 463 -9.09 21.45 34.10
C ARG A 463 -9.82 22.71 34.54
N GLN A 464 -10.99 22.97 33.99
CA GLN A 464 -11.81 24.14 34.36
C GLN A 464 -12.48 23.98 35.75
N GLU A 465 -12.95 22.78 36.09
CA GLU A 465 -13.70 22.52 37.31
C GLU A 465 -12.83 22.41 38.56
N GLN A 466 -11.58 21.99 38.44
CA GLN A 466 -10.69 21.75 39.59
C GLN A 466 -9.57 22.80 39.72
N GLY A 467 -9.91 24.06 39.95
CA GLY A 467 -8.93 25.12 40.25
C GLY A 467 -8.05 24.76 41.46
N SER A 468 -6.83 24.28 41.29
CA SER A 468 -5.71 24.14 42.23
C SER A 468 -5.28 22.72 42.67
N LYS A 469 -6.02 21.64 42.47
CA LYS A 469 -5.49 20.28 42.71
C LYS A 469 -5.02 19.66 41.39
N LYS A 470 -3.70 19.46 41.24
CA LYS A 470 -3.09 18.82 40.10
C LYS A 470 -3.55 17.36 39.98
N MET A 471 -4.56 17.12 39.16
CA MET A 471 -4.91 15.80 38.67
C MET A 471 -3.99 15.51 37.45
N PHE A 472 -3.37 14.36 37.39
CA PHE A 472 -2.53 13.97 36.27
C PHE A 472 -3.40 13.33 35.16
N LEU A 473 -3.48 13.96 33.99
CA LEU A 473 -4.33 13.51 32.90
C LEU A 473 -3.49 12.80 31.86
N ILE A 474 -3.78 11.53 31.57
CA ILE A 474 -3.13 10.71 30.56
C ILE A 474 -4.10 10.50 29.41
N ALA A 475 -3.76 11.00 28.24
CA ALA A 475 -4.50 10.72 27.00
C ALA A 475 -4.20 9.30 26.53
N VAL A 476 -5.22 8.57 26.11
CA VAL A 476 -5.11 7.27 25.47
C VAL A 476 -5.69 7.39 24.07
N SER A 477 -4.96 6.98 23.02
CA SER A 477 -5.41 7.14 21.64
C SER A 477 -4.96 5.98 20.78
N GLY A 478 -5.76 5.64 19.76
CA GLY A 478 -5.37 4.73 18.69
C GLY A 478 -4.39 5.34 17.68
N TYR A 479 -4.06 6.64 17.82
CA TYR A 479 -3.22 7.39 16.88
C TYR A 479 -2.04 7.99 17.64
N GLY A 480 -0.81 7.74 17.15
CA GLY A 480 0.44 8.20 17.78
C GLY A 480 1.08 9.40 17.09
N GLN A 481 0.32 10.23 16.36
CA GLN A 481 0.87 11.37 15.60
C GLN A 481 1.20 12.57 16.51
N GLU A 482 2.24 13.33 16.16
CA GLU A 482 2.62 14.55 16.90
C GLU A 482 1.48 15.56 16.97
N GLU A 483 0.69 15.72 15.92
CA GLU A 483 -0.49 16.60 15.91
C GLU A 483 -1.52 16.21 16.99
N ASP A 484 -1.72 14.89 17.21
CA ASP A 484 -2.62 14.40 18.25
C ASP A 484 -2.02 14.61 19.65
N GLN A 485 -0.70 14.49 19.81
CA GLN A 485 0.00 14.78 21.05
C GLN A 485 -0.04 16.28 21.37
N GLU A 486 0.19 17.16 20.40
CA GLU A 486 0.08 18.62 20.57
C GLU A 486 -1.36 19.04 20.90
N ARG A 487 -2.35 18.44 20.24
CA ARG A 487 -3.77 18.66 20.55
C ARG A 487 -4.11 18.18 21.95
N ALA A 488 -3.61 17.01 22.37
CA ALA A 488 -3.79 16.50 23.74
C ALA A 488 -3.17 17.44 24.77
N LYS A 489 -1.93 17.88 24.55
CA LYS A 489 -1.25 18.85 25.40
C LYS A 489 -2.01 20.18 25.47
N SER A 490 -2.51 20.69 24.34
CA SER A 490 -3.31 21.91 24.26
C SER A 490 -4.67 21.78 24.97
N ALA A 491 -5.24 20.55 25.02
CA ALA A 491 -6.46 20.25 25.74
C ALA A 491 -6.24 20.08 27.26
N GLY A 492 -4.98 20.01 27.70
CA GLY A 492 -4.61 19.95 29.11
C GLY A 492 -4.19 18.56 29.61
N PHE A 493 -3.89 17.62 28.76
CA PHE A 493 -3.26 16.36 29.16
C PHE A 493 -1.79 16.56 29.53
N ASP A 494 -1.33 15.81 30.54
CA ASP A 494 0.05 15.83 31.02
C ASP A 494 0.91 14.77 30.33
N ALA A 495 0.30 13.65 29.93
CA ALA A 495 0.96 12.54 29.25
C ALA A 495 0.07 11.92 28.16
N TYR A 496 0.68 11.10 27.29
CA TYR A 496 0.02 10.48 26.16
C TYR A 496 0.47 9.02 26.01
N LEU A 497 -0.48 8.11 25.83
CA LEU A 497 -0.25 6.69 25.57
C LEU A 497 -0.97 6.25 24.28
N VAL A 498 -0.33 5.40 23.49
CA VAL A 498 -0.90 4.84 22.26
C VAL A 498 -1.52 3.48 22.55
N LYS A 499 -2.72 3.22 22.00
CA LYS A 499 -3.35 1.89 22.04
C LYS A 499 -2.65 0.94 21.03
N PRO A 500 -2.36 -0.33 21.40
CA PRO A 500 -2.65 -0.95 22.70
C PRO A 500 -1.71 -0.45 23.81
N ILE A 501 -2.28 -0.14 24.99
CA ILE A 501 -1.51 0.41 26.10
C ILE A 501 -0.49 -0.64 26.58
N SER A 502 0.79 -0.28 26.53
CA SER A 502 1.85 -1.06 27.15
C SER A 502 1.75 -0.90 28.67
N LEU A 503 1.48 -2.00 29.37
CA LEU A 503 1.39 -2.00 30.83
C LEU A 503 2.69 -1.56 31.50
N LYS A 504 3.86 -1.87 30.87
CA LYS A 504 5.18 -1.43 31.34
C LYS A 504 5.36 0.09 31.21
N ASP A 505 4.89 0.68 30.11
CA ASP A 505 4.99 2.14 29.91
C ASP A 505 4.06 2.88 30.86
N LEU A 506 2.88 2.33 31.13
CA LEU A 506 1.96 2.87 32.14
C LEU A 506 2.57 2.82 33.55
N GLU A 507 3.18 1.67 33.95
CA GLU A 507 3.90 1.54 35.22
C GLU A 507 5.04 2.56 35.34
N LYS A 508 5.86 2.71 34.29
CA LYS A 508 6.95 3.68 34.27
C LYS A 508 6.44 5.11 34.48
N LEU A 509 5.36 5.45 33.79
CA LEU A 509 4.75 6.78 33.85
C LEU A 509 4.16 7.08 35.24
N LEU A 510 3.55 6.07 35.88
CA LEU A 510 3.06 6.18 37.26
C LEU A 510 4.21 6.30 38.28
N ALA A 511 5.33 5.59 38.09
CA ALA A 511 6.51 5.68 38.92
C ALA A 511 7.23 7.04 38.82
N GLU A 512 7.15 7.71 37.67
CA GLU A 512 7.69 9.06 37.47
C GLU A 512 6.89 10.12 38.28
N LEU A 513 5.62 9.85 38.58
CA LEU A 513 4.79 10.73 39.43
C LEU A 513 5.21 10.69 40.91
N ASP A 514 5.79 9.57 41.36
CA ASP A 514 6.28 9.42 42.74
C ASP A 514 7.53 10.29 43.04
N GLY A 515 8.19 10.78 41.98
CA GLY A 515 9.43 11.57 42.06
C GLY A 515 9.23 13.09 42.02
N GLN A 516 8.00 13.58 41.79
CA GLN A 516 7.65 15.00 41.73
C GLN A 516 6.87 15.43 42.98
#